data_5dfa684eb51154e1d2c301ecc0a37cae
#
_entry.id   5dfa684eb51154e1d2c301ecc0a37cae
#
_cell.length_a   1.000
_cell.length_b   1.000
_cell.length_c   1.000
_cell.angle_alpha   90.00
_cell.angle_beta   90.00
_cell.angle_gamma   90.00
#
_symmetry.space_group_name_H-M   'P 1'
#
loop_
_entity.id
_entity.type
_entity.pdbx_description
1 polymer ?
#
loop_
_entity_poly.entity_id
_entity_poly.type
_entity_poly.pdbx_seq_one_letter_code
_entity_poly.pdbx_strand_id
1 'polypeptide(L)'
;KSKFNPSVVALPFAVAALMTSRYISLKLTEINMKNFDMILIPGLVKGNVSTISETIGTPTFKGPRHAADIPTVLDMLPKIELSTTTPACDIIREELNKKALDTLKEVETNKKTLLKKERNIQIGNLAVGKDFPARIVAEIVDAPKMTNEEIKQKAVYYTNSGADIIDVGMIAGLSMPRDASRAIDAIKEVV
;
A
#
# COMPACT_ATOMS: atom_id res chain seq x y z
N LYS A 1 -15.88 16.17 -10.55
CA LYS A 1 -14.93 17.01 -11.34
C LYS A 1 -13.99 17.67 -10.34
N SER A 2 -12.67 17.55 -10.54
CA SER A 2 -11.68 18.23 -9.72
C SER A 2 -11.90 19.75 -9.76
N LYS A 3 -11.73 20.41 -8.62
CA LYS A 3 -11.72 21.89 -8.52
C LYS A 3 -10.41 22.49 -9.07
N PHE A 4 -9.43 21.65 -9.36
CA PHE A 4 -8.09 22.01 -9.81
C PHE A 4 -7.93 21.68 -11.29
N ASN A 5 -7.11 22.47 -11.97
CA ASN A 5 -6.71 22.24 -13.36
C ASN A 5 -5.22 21.80 -13.39
N PRO A 6 -4.94 20.49 -13.20
CA PRO A 6 -3.57 20.02 -13.10
C PRO A 6 -2.88 19.95 -14.46
N SER A 7 -1.61 20.32 -14.47
CA SER A 7 -0.69 20.09 -15.58
C SER A 7 0.46 19.20 -15.11
N VAL A 8 0.86 18.24 -15.93
CA VAL A 8 1.95 17.32 -15.61
C VAL A 8 3.19 17.67 -16.42
N VAL A 9 4.29 17.92 -15.73
CA VAL A 9 5.61 18.15 -16.34
C VAL A 9 6.46 16.91 -16.12
N ALA A 10 6.81 16.21 -17.19
CA ALA A 10 7.73 15.08 -17.16
C ALA A 10 9.17 15.58 -17.29
N LEU A 11 10.00 15.33 -16.28
CA LEU A 11 11.43 15.62 -16.33
C LEU A 11 12.19 14.39 -16.83
N PRO A 12 13.26 14.58 -17.63
CA PRO A 12 14.06 13.48 -18.18
C PRO A 12 14.96 12.87 -17.09
N PHE A 13 14.37 12.20 -16.13
CA PHE A 13 15.05 11.55 -15.00
C PHE A 13 14.35 10.24 -14.62
N ALA A 14 15.11 9.14 -14.62
CA ALA A 14 14.54 7.80 -14.50
C ALA A 14 13.89 7.51 -13.14
N VAL A 15 14.42 8.08 -12.03
CA VAL A 15 14.00 7.75 -10.67
C VAL A 15 13.75 9.02 -9.86
N ALA A 16 12.49 9.33 -9.58
CA ALA A 16 12.10 10.55 -8.87
C ALA A 16 12.81 10.73 -7.51
N ALA A 17 13.03 9.64 -6.76
CA ALA A 17 13.70 9.67 -5.45
C ALA A 17 15.16 10.10 -5.49
N LEU A 18 15.79 10.07 -6.67
CA LEU A 18 17.18 10.47 -6.87
C LEU A 18 17.30 11.90 -7.43
N MET A 19 16.19 12.55 -7.78
CA MET A 19 16.22 13.95 -8.19
C MET A 19 16.60 14.85 -7.01
N THR A 20 17.34 15.91 -7.29
CA THR A 20 17.67 16.96 -6.31
C THR A 20 16.86 18.22 -6.58
N SER A 21 16.63 19.04 -5.55
CA SER A 21 15.96 20.34 -5.70
C SER A 21 16.65 21.20 -6.75
N ARG A 22 18.00 21.19 -6.80
CA ARG A 22 18.81 21.93 -7.78
C ARG A 22 18.52 21.47 -9.22
N TYR A 23 18.48 20.16 -9.46
CA TYR A 23 18.16 19.62 -10.78
C TYR A 23 16.76 20.03 -11.22
N ILE A 24 15.77 19.90 -10.32
CA ILE A 24 14.38 20.28 -10.60
C ILE A 24 14.29 21.77 -10.90
N SER A 25 14.92 22.65 -10.10
CA SER A 25 14.96 24.09 -10.35
C SER A 25 15.48 24.40 -11.74
N LEU A 26 16.65 23.85 -12.10
CA LEU A 26 17.26 24.07 -13.43
C LEU A 26 16.32 23.67 -14.57
N LYS A 27 15.63 22.53 -14.44
CA LYS A 27 14.71 22.06 -15.48
C LYS A 27 13.43 22.88 -15.55
N LEU A 28 12.92 23.34 -14.43
CA LEU A 28 11.72 24.17 -14.40
C LEU A 28 11.97 25.61 -14.86
N THR A 29 13.21 26.14 -14.80
CA THR A 29 13.53 27.44 -15.41
C THR A 29 13.37 27.45 -16.92
N GLU A 30 13.51 26.29 -17.58
CA GLU A 30 13.29 26.12 -19.01
C GLU A 30 11.79 26.20 -19.39
N ILE A 31 10.88 26.18 -18.38
CA ILE A 31 9.44 26.15 -18.56
C ILE A 31 8.80 27.34 -17.86
N ASN A 32 7.81 27.98 -18.46
CA ASN A 32 7.11 29.09 -17.83
C ASN A 32 6.16 28.59 -16.74
N MET A 33 6.58 28.68 -15.48
CA MET A 33 5.81 28.25 -14.30
C MET A 33 4.96 29.36 -13.67
N LYS A 34 5.03 30.60 -14.16
CA LYS A 34 4.33 31.75 -13.55
C LYS A 34 2.81 31.70 -13.64
N ASN A 35 2.27 30.85 -14.50
CA ASN A 35 0.84 30.67 -14.68
C ASN A 35 0.22 29.60 -13.74
N PHE A 36 1.02 29.05 -12.83
CA PHE A 36 0.56 28.04 -11.87
C PHE A 36 0.52 28.63 -10.47
N ASP A 37 -0.53 28.31 -9.72
CA ASP A 37 -0.69 28.74 -8.33
C ASP A 37 0.27 28.00 -7.39
N MET A 38 0.62 26.75 -7.74
CA MET A 38 1.57 25.93 -6.99
C MET A 38 2.19 24.83 -7.84
N ILE A 39 3.32 24.32 -7.37
CA ILE A 39 4.02 23.15 -7.91
C ILE A 39 4.06 22.05 -6.85
N LEU A 40 3.62 20.85 -7.21
CA LEU A 40 3.80 19.65 -6.40
C LEU A 40 4.90 18.79 -7.01
N ILE A 41 5.95 18.53 -6.25
CA ILE A 41 7.02 17.62 -6.66
C ILE A 41 6.88 16.27 -5.94
N PRO A 42 7.40 15.17 -6.50
CA PRO A 42 7.29 13.86 -5.89
C PRO A 42 7.78 13.87 -4.44
N GLY A 43 6.97 13.35 -3.51
CA GLY A 43 7.32 13.30 -2.08
C GLY A 43 8.57 12.50 -1.76
N LEU A 44 9.04 11.68 -2.71
CA LEU A 44 10.29 10.91 -2.61
C LEU A 44 11.55 11.76 -2.82
N VAL A 45 11.46 12.96 -3.38
CA VAL A 45 12.60 13.88 -3.54
C VAL A 45 13.13 14.24 -2.15
N LYS A 46 14.43 14.05 -1.93
CA LYS A 46 15.06 14.28 -0.63
C LYS A 46 15.29 15.77 -0.34
N GLY A 47 15.33 16.12 0.94
CA GLY A 47 15.65 17.46 1.43
C GLY A 47 14.49 18.45 1.35
N ASN A 48 14.82 19.73 1.54
CA ASN A 48 13.89 20.85 1.47
C ASN A 48 13.75 21.33 0.02
N VAL A 49 12.53 21.60 -0.40
CA VAL A 49 12.23 22.06 -1.77
C VAL A 49 11.90 23.56 -1.85
N SER A 50 12.06 24.31 -0.76
CA SER A 50 11.88 25.77 -0.76
C SER A 50 12.77 26.49 -1.78
N THR A 51 13.97 25.97 -2.00
CA THR A 51 14.90 26.51 -3.02
C THR A 51 14.34 26.51 -4.44
N ILE A 52 13.39 25.60 -4.74
CA ILE A 52 12.70 25.59 -6.03
C ILE A 52 11.75 26.80 -6.10
N SER A 53 10.96 27.03 -5.04
CA SER A 53 10.09 28.22 -4.96
C SER A 53 10.87 29.53 -5.13
N GLU A 54 12.02 29.63 -4.48
CA GLU A 54 12.90 30.81 -4.54
C GLU A 54 13.44 31.04 -5.97
N THR A 55 13.77 29.97 -6.68
CA THR A 55 14.33 30.05 -8.03
C THR A 55 13.26 30.33 -9.09
N ILE A 56 12.09 29.68 -8.96
CA ILE A 56 11.04 29.70 -9.99
C ILE A 56 10.03 30.83 -9.75
N GLY A 57 9.88 31.27 -8.50
CA GLY A 57 8.88 32.30 -8.09
C GLY A 57 7.47 31.75 -7.95
N THR A 58 7.27 30.43 -8.02
CA THR A 58 5.97 29.76 -7.81
C THR A 58 6.08 28.89 -6.56
N PRO A 59 5.08 28.96 -5.63
CA PRO A 59 5.07 28.14 -4.44
C PRO A 59 5.23 26.64 -4.76
N THR A 60 6.21 25.99 -4.15
CA THR A 60 6.56 24.60 -4.45
C THR A 60 6.55 23.78 -3.15
N PHE A 61 5.84 22.66 -3.18
CA PHE A 61 5.66 21.80 -2.02
C PHE A 61 5.96 20.34 -2.38
N LYS A 62 6.21 19.53 -1.35
CA LYS A 62 6.27 18.08 -1.51
C LYS A 62 4.86 17.50 -1.66
N GLY A 63 4.60 16.91 -2.79
CA GLY A 63 3.42 16.07 -3.04
C GLY A 63 3.51 14.74 -2.28
N PRO A 64 2.59 13.82 -2.54
CA PRO A 64 2.65 12.47 -1.96
C PRO A 64 3.78 11.64 -2.58
N ARG A 65 4.15 10.52 -1.90
CA ARG A 65 5.14 9.57 -2.43
C ARG A 65 4.59 8.78 -3.62
N HIS A 66 3.28 8.53 -3.64
CA HIS A 66 2.59 7.80 -4.70
C HIS A 66 1.65 8.74 -5.45
N ALA A 67 1.71 8.73 -6.78
CA ALA A 67 0.86 9.58 -7.62
C ALA A 67 -0.65 9.30 -7.43
N ALA A 68 -1.01 8.08 -7.05
CA ALA A 68 -2.39 7.70 -6.74
C ALA A 68 -3.01 8.52 -5.60
N ASP A 69 -2.20 9.08 -4.70
CA ASP A 69 -2.67 9.87 -3.56
C ASP A 69 -2.89 11.36 -3.91
N ILE A 70 -2.46 11.82 -5.10
CA ILE A 70 -2.59 13.23 -5.52
C ILE A 70 -4.04 13.72 -5.45
N PRO A 71 -5.05 12.99 -5.95
CA PRO A 71 -6.44 13.45 -5.86
C PRO A 71 -6.88 13.70 -4.41
N THR A 72 -6.51 12.79 -3.50
CA THR A 72 -6.84 12.92 -2.08
C THR A 72 -6.15 14.13 -1.44
N VAL A 73 -4.88 14.35 -1.76
CA VAL A 73 -4.13 15.55 -1.29
C VAL A 73 -4.83 16.81 -1.76
N LEU A 74 -5.18 16.89 -3.05
CA LEU A 74 -5.85 18.08 -3.63
C LEU A 74 -7.22 18.34 -3.00
N ASP A 75 -8.02 17.30 -2.75
CA ASP A 75 -9.32 17.43 -2.10
C ASP A 75 -9.20 17.95 -0.65
N MET A 76 -8.08 17.70 -0.01
CA MET A 76 -7.80 18.11 1.37
C MET A 76 -7.13 19.50 1.48
N LEU A 77 -6.63 20.09 0.40
CA LEU A 77 -5.92 21.37 0.42
C LEU A 77 -6.62 22.48 1.22
N PRO A 78 -7.95 22.61 1.23
CA PRO A 78 -8.63 23.62 2.06
C PRO A 78 -8.47 23.39 3.57
N LYS A 79 -8.02 22.18 3.99
CA LYS A 79 -7.96 21.77 5.39
C LYS A 79 -6.53 21.50 5.89
N ILE A 80 -5.57 21.48 4.99
CA ILE A 80 -4.18 21.15 5.30
C ILE A 80 -3.23 22.19 4.72
N GLU A 81 -2.09 22.37 5.39
CA GLU A 81 -0.95 23.12 4.86
C GLU A 81 0.08 22.15 4.31
N LEU A 82 0.47 22.36 3.05
CA LEU A 82 1.55 21.59 2.43
C LEU A 82 2.91 22.03 2.96
N SER A 83 3.86 21.11 2.96
CA SER A 83 5.21 21.34 3.48
C SER A 83 6.26 21.26 2.37
N THR A 84 7.33 22.03 2.51
CA THR A 84 8.52 21.94 1.67
C THR A 84 9.46 20.81 2.05
N THR A 85 9.26 20.21 3.25
CA THR A 85 10.12 19.15 3.80
C THR A 85 9.41 17.82 4.00
N THR A 86 8.12 17.85 4.37
CA THR A 86 7.32 16.66 4.68
C THR A 86 6.45 16.30 3.50
N PRO A 87 6.49 15.04 3.00
CA PRO A 87 5.59 14.55 1.96
C PRO A 87 4.13 14.70 2.35
N ALA A 88 3.28 15.10 1.40
CA ALA A 88 1.85 15.35 1.66
C ALA A 88 1.11 14.12 2.18
N CYS A 89 1.50 12.90 1.77
CA CYS A 89 0.92 11.65 2.29
C CYS A 89 1.19 11.43 3.78
N ASP A 90 2.27 11.99 4.33
CA ASP A 90 2.52 11.90 5.78
C ASP A 90 1.63 12.88 6.56
N ILE A 91 1.31 14.03 5.95
CA ILE A 91 0.41 15.04 6.53
C ILE A 91 -1.03 14.49 6.59
N ILE A 92 -1.47 13.76 5.55
CA ILE A 92 -2.84 13.24 5.43
C ILE A 92 -2.97 11.77 5.83
N ARG A 93 -1.96 11.18 6.51
CA ARG A 93 -1.89 9.75 6.81
C ARG A 93 -3.13 9.21 7.52
N GLU A 94 -3.63 9.93 8.51
CA GLU A 94 -4.81 9.50 9.27
C GLU A 94 -6.06 9.42 8.39
N GLU A 95 -6.23 10.39 7.48
CA GLU A 95 -7.36 10.38 6.54
C GLU A 95 -7.24 9.26 5.50
N LEU A 96 -6.03 8.99 5.01
CA LEU A 96 -5.77 7.86 4.11
C LEU A 96 -6.08 6.52 4.80
N ASN A 97 -5.65 6.35 6.04
CA ASN A 97 -5.94 5.16 6.82
C ASN A 97 -7.44 4.99 7.06
N LYS A 98 -8.14 6.06 7.40
CA LYS A 98 -9.60 6.04 7.56
C LYS A 98 -10.30 5.62 6.28
N LYS A 99 -9.96 6.20 5.15
CA LYS A 99 -10.51 5.82 3.84
C LYS A 99 -10.25 4.37 3.50
N ALA A 100 -9.04 3.86 3.77
CA ALA A 100 -8.70 2.47 3.55
C ALA A 100 -9.58 1.54 4.40
N LEU A 101 -9.75 1.85 5.68
CA LEU A 101 -10.61 1.07 6.59
C LEU A 101 -12.08 1.10 6.16
N ASP A 102 -12.59 2.24 5.72
CA ASP A 102 -13.96 2.35 5.22
C ASP A 102 -14.17 1.53 3.95
N THR A 103 -13.19 1.52 3.03
CA THR A 103 -13.22 0.66 1.84
C THR A 103 -13.22 -0.82 2.22
N LEU A 104 -12.41 -1.23 3.20
CA LEU A 104 -12.41 -2.62 3.70
C LEU A 104 -13.76 -3.02 4.28
N LYS A 105 -14.39 -2.16 5.08
CA LYS A 105 -15.74 -2.39 5.64
C LYS A 105 -16.79 -2.54 4.53
N GLU A 106 -16.72 -1.70 3.51
CA GLU A 106 -17.65 -1.76 2.36
C GLU A 106 -17.50 -3.09 1.61
N VAL A 107 -16.27 -3.55 1.36
CA VAL A 107 -16.00 -4.85 0.74
C VAL A 107 -16.57 -6.00 1.59
N GLU A 108 -16.35 -5.99 2.90
CA GLU A 108 -16.87 -7.03 3.79
C GLU A 108 -18.41 -7.02 3.87
N THR A 109 -19.04 -5.86 3.85
CA THR A 109 -20.51 -5.72 3.81
C THR A 109 -21.07 -6.31 2.52
N ASN A 110 -20.39 -6.12 1.39
CA ASN A 110 -20.80 -6.61 0.08
C ASN A 110 -20.30 -8.04 -0.24
N LYS A 111 -19.64 -8.72 0.70
CA LYS A 111 -19.00 -10.03 0.54
C LYS A 111 -19.86 -11.04 -0.23
N LYS A 112 -21.13 -11.23 0.17
CA LYS A 112 -22.03 -12.19 -0.46
C LYS A 112 -22.27 -11.92 -1.94
N THR A 113 -22.33 -10.65 -2.32
CA THR A 113 -22.52 -10.22 -3.73
C THR A 113 -21.23 -10.39 -4.51
N LEU A 114 -20.09 -10.01 -3.92
CA LEU A 114 -18.78 -10.13 -4.54
C LEU A 114 -18.36 -11.57 -4.79
N LEU A 115 -18.70 -12.49 -3.88
CA LEU A 115 -18.43 -13.94 -4.04
C LEU A 115 -19.17 -14.57 -5.24
N LYS A 116 -20.20 -13.93 -5.79
CA LYS A 116 -20.87 -14.42 -7.01
C LYS A 116 -20.12 -14.09 -8.31
N LYS A 117 -19.15 -13.20 -8.23
CA LYS A 117 -18.34 -12.82 -9.40
C LYS A 117 -17.26 -13.87 -9.66
N GLU A 118 -16.91 -14.01 -10.95
CA GLU A 118 -15.78 -14.82 -11.39
C GLU A 118 -14.48 -14.37 -10.68
N ARG A 119 -13.60 -15.32 -10.39
CA ARG A 119 -12.30 -15.11 -9.73
C ARG A 119 -12.38 -14.71 -8.26
N ASN A 120 -13.52 -14.89 -7.63
CA ASN A 120 -13.67 -14.76 -6.20
C ASN A 120 -14.10 -16.10 -5.61
N ILE A 121 -13.46 -16.53 -4.55
CA ILE A 121 -13.75 -17.80 -3.85
C ILE A 121 -13.87 -17.57 -2.35
N GLN A 122 -14.51 -18.51 -1.67
CA GLN A 122 -14.56 -18.56 -0.22
C GLN A 122 -13.69 -19.73 0.28
N ILE A 123 -12.80 -19.42 1.23
CA ILE A 123 -11.96 -20.40 1.93
C ILE A 123 -12.32 -20.31 3.41
N GLY A 124 -13.03 -21.32 3.96
CA GLY A 124 -13.61 -21.23 5.30
C GLY A 124 -14.52 -20.00 5.43
N ASN A 125 -14.21 -19.12 6.36
CA ASN A 125 -14.93 -17.85 6.56
C ASN A 125 -14.32 -16.68 5.78
N LEU A 126 -13.21 -16.88 5.08
CA LEU A 126 -12.46 -15.85 4.38
C LEU A 126 -12.87 -15.76 2.91
N ALA A 127 -13.05 -14.56 2.40
CA ALA A 127 -13.24 -14.32 0.97
C ALA A 127 -11.91 -13.89 0.34
N VAL A 128 -11.57 -14.52 -0.78
CA VAL A 128 -10.31 -14.32 -1.51
C VAL A 128 -10.61 -14.12 -2.98
N GLY A 129 -9.94 -13.20 -3.62
CA GLY A 129 -10.08 -12.97 -5.05
C GLY A 129 -9.83 -11.53 -5.48
N LYS A 130 -10.16 -11.24 -6.73
CA LYS A 130 -9.84 -9.96 -7.36
C LYS A 130 -10.52 -8.75 -6.67
N ASP A 131 -11.71 -8.94 -6.14
CA ASP A 131 -12.51 -7.87 -5.53
C ASP A 131 -12.29 -7.78 -4.01
N PHE A 132 -11.41 -8.60 -3.43
CA PHE A 132 -11.10 -8.62 -2.01
C PHE A 132 -9.69 -8.12 -1.73
N PRO A 133 -9.41 -7.65 -0.50
CA PRO A 133 -8.05 -7.30 -0.08
C PRO A 133 -7.08 -8.47 -0.24
N ALA A 134 -5.80 -8.17 -0.47
CA ALA A 134 -4.75 -9.17 -0.43
C ALA A 134 -4.73 -9.86 0.94
N ARG A 135 -4.61 -11.19 0.95
CA ARG A 135 -4.54 -12.01 2.16
C ARG A 135 -3.10 -12.42 2.44
N ILE A 136 -2.75 -12.45 3.70
CA ILE A 136 -1.42 -12.90 4.14
C ILE A 136 -1.49 -14.41 4.36
N VAL A 137 -0.71 -15.14 3.55
CA VAL A 137 -0.55 -16.60 3.68
C VAL A 137 0.78 -16.86 4.36
N ALA A 138 0.78 -17.58 5.47
CA ALA A 138 1.98 -18.02 6.17
C ALA A 138 2.15 -19.54 6.03
N GLU A 139 3.28 -19.98 5.52
CA GLU A 139 3.58 -21.40 5.32
C GLU A 139 4.31 -22.01 6.53
N ILE A 140 3.81 -23.15 7.02
CA ILE A 140 4.56 -24.02 7.92
C ILE A 140 5.36 -25.00 7.08
N VAL A 141 6.58 -24.61 6.75
CA VAL A 141 7.50 -25.38 5.88
C VAL A 141 7.84 -26.72 6.54
N ASP A 142 7.91 -27.79 5.73
CA ASP A 142 8.29 -29.14 6.18
C ASP A 142 7.42 -29.66 7.34
N ALA A 143 6.15 -29.33 7.40
CA ALA A 143 5.21 -29.74 8.47
C ALA A 143 5.25 -31.27 8.79
N PRO A 144 5.47 -32.20 7.82
CA PRO A 144 5.61 -33.63 8.13
C PRO A 144 6.76 -33.99 9.08
N LYS A 145 7.81 -33.18 9.12
CA LYS A 145 8.97 -33.40 10.01
C LYS A 145 8.74 -32.88 11.43
N MET A 146 7.70 -32.08 11.64
CA MET A 146 7.43 -31.43 12.92
C MET A 146 6.50 -32.28 13.79
N THR A 147 6.63 -32.14 15.09
CA THR A 147 5.66 -32.62 16.08
C THR A 147 4.40 -31.76 16.02
N ASN A 148 3.29 -32.29 16.54
CA ASN A 148 2.03 -31.52 16.61
C ASN A 148 2.22 -30.24 17.43
N GLU A 149 3.02 -30.29 18.49
CA GLU A 149 3.27 -29.13 19.35
C GLU A 149 4.04 -28.01 18.63
N GLU A 150 5.04 -28.37 17.84
CA GLU A 150 5.77 -27.38 17.01
C GLU A 150 4.87 -26.76 15.94
N ILE A 151 3.98 -27.54 15.34
CA ILE A 151 3.00 -27.06 14.36
C ILE A 151 2.02 -26.07 15.03
N LYS A 152 1.47 -26.41 16.21
CA LYS A 152 0.58 -25.56 16.98
C LYS A 152 1.25 -24.23 17.35
N GLN A 153 2.48 -24.27 17.86
CA GLN A 153 3.23 -23.05 18.22
C GLN A 153 3.43 -22.14 17.02
N LYS A 154 3.81 -22.70 15.86
CA LYS A 154 3.95 -21.91 14.63
C LYS A 154 2.63 -21.33 14.15
N ALA A 155 1.54 -22.11 14.18
CA ALA A 155 0.21 -21.64 13.79
C ALA A 155 -0.23 -20.44 14.64
N VAL A 156 -0.12 -20.56 15.97
CA VAL A 156 -0.42 -19.47 16.91
C VAL A 156 0.47 -18.24 16.63
N TYR A 157 1.76 -18.45 16.44
CA TYR A 157 2.69 -17.35 16.13
C TYR A 157 2.29 -16.61 14.85
N TYR A 158 2.01 -17.33 13.75
CA TYR A 158 1.64 -16.72 12.49
C TYR A 158 0.29 -15.99 12.55
N THR A 159 -0.71 -16.61 13.20
CA THR A 159 -2.02 -15.98 13.38
C THR A 159 -1.92 -14.68 14.19
N ASN A 160 -1.18 -14.73 15.32
CA ASN A 160 -0.94 -13.54 16.14
C ASN A 160 -0.09 -12.46 15.40
N SER A 161 0.70 -12.87 14.41
CA SER A 161 1.47 -11.96 13.55
C SER A 161 0.66 -11.41 12.37
N GLY A 162 -0.63 -11.79 12.24
CA GLY A 162 -1.54 -11.23 11.25
C GLY A 162 -1.70 -12.07 9.98
N ALA A 163 -1.33 -13.36 9.99
CA ALA A 163 -1.64 -14.25 8.88
C ALA A 163 -3.16 -14.51 8.80
N ASP A 164 -3.71 -14.40 7.61
CA ASP A 164 -5.11 -14.71 7.29
C ASP A 164 -5.32 -16.21 7.01
N ILE A 165 -4.28 -16.87 6.49
CA ILE A 165 -4.30 -18.27 6.04
C ILE A 165 -2.99 -18.94 6.48
N ILE A 166 -3.12 -20.15 7.01
CA ILE A 166 -1.96 -21.01 7.26
C ILE A 166 -1.87 -22.06 6.15
N ASP A 167 -0.75 -22.08 5.45
CA ASP A 167 -0.43 -23.09 4.46
C ASP A 167 0.44 -24.19 5.08
N VAL A 168 0.13 -25.45 4.75
CA VAL A 168 0.86 -26.62 5.25
C VAL A 168 1.86 -27.09 4.21
N GLY A 169 3.12 -26.70 4.37
CA GLY A 169 4.22 -27.07 3.48
C GLY A 169 4.55 -28.55 3.57
N MET A 170 4.37 -29.25 2.45
CA MET A 170 4.63 -30.68 2.32
C MET A 170 5.95 -30.93 1.59
N ILE A 171 6.55 -32.10 1.84
CA ILE A 171 7.80 -32.49 1.17
C ILE A 171 7.45 -33.28 -0.08
N ALA A 172 7.82 -32.75 -1.25
CA ALA A 172 7.54 -33.39 -2.54
C ALA A 172 8.16 -34.80 -2.60
N GLY A 173 7.32 -35.79 -2.94
CA GLY A 173 7.71 -37.20 -3.08
C GLY A 173 7.97 -37.94 -1.77
N LEU A 174 7.92 -37.30 -0.61
CA LEU A 174 8.15 -37.92 0.70
C LEU A 174 6.96 -37.85 1.65
N SER A 175 6.07 -36.87 1.45
CA SER A 175 4.93 -36.66 2.34
C SER A 175 3.72 -37.50 1.92
N MET A 176 3.01 -38.06 2.90
CA MET A 176 1.81 -38.86 2.69
C MET A 176 0.56 -38.01 3.03
N PRO A 177 -0.62 -38.31 2.44
CA PRO A 177 -1.88 -37.58 2.76
C PRO A 177 -2.19 -37.54 4.28
N ARG A 178 -1.85 -38.59 5.03
CA ARG A 178 -1.99 -38.64 6.50
C ARG A 178 -1.18 -37.55 7.22
N ASP A 179 -0.03 -37.13 6.66
CA ASP A 179 0.82 -36.11 7.27
C ASP A 179 0.17 -34.74 7.15
N ALA A 180 -0.49 -34.45 6.02
CA ALA A 180 -1.28 -33.25 5.83
C ALA A 180 -2.48 -33.20 6.80
N SER A 181 -3.24 -34.30 6.90
CA SER A 181 -4.37 -34.40 7.84
C SER A 181 -3.94 -34.14 9.27
N ARG A 182 -2.87 -34.80 9.72
CA ARG A 182 -2.29 -34.62 11.06
C ARG A 182 -1.91 -33.16 11.33
N ALA A 183 -1.28 -32.49 10.38
CA ALA A 183 -0.86 -31.09 10.52
C ALA A 183 -2.08 -30.15 10.56
N ILE A 184 -3.06 -30.37 9.69
CA ILE A 184 -4.31 -29.61 9.66
C ILE A 184 -5.08 -29.78 10.99
N ASP A 185 -5.17 -31.00 11.51
CA ASP A 185 -5.87 -31.26 12.77
C ASP A 185 -5.17 -30.56 13.93
N ALA A 186 -3.82 -30.61 13.99
CA ALA A 186 -3.07 -29.87 14.99
C ALA A 186 -3.29 -28.35 14.92
N ILE A 187 -3.37 -27.77 13.71
CA ILE A 187 -3.65 -26.33 13.51
C ILE A 187 -5.06 -26.01 14.01
N LYS A 188 -6.07 -26.80 13.64
CA LYS A 188 -7.48 -26.58 14.02
C LYS A 188 -7.74 -26.60 15.53
N GLU A 189 -6.85 -27.19 16.32
CA GLU A 189 -6.97 -27.16 17.78
C GLU A 189 -6.64 -25.80 18.40
N VAL A 190 -5.95 -24.90 17.65
CA VAL A 190 -5.40 -23.65 18.21
C VAL A 190 -5.77 -22.40 17.43
N VAL A 191 -6.39 -22.56 16.22
CA VAL A 191 -6.75 -21.45 15.31
C VAL A 191 -8.24 -21.48 14.94
#